data_d2cc870bfc499f26e95c5f5b55b41d3d
#
_entry.id   d2cc870bfc499f26e95c5f5b55b41d3d
#
_cell.length_a   1.000
_cell.length_b   1.000
_cell.length_c   1.000
_cell.angle_alpha   90.00
_cell.angle_beta   90.00
_cell.angle_gamma   90.00
#
_symmetry.space_group_name_H-M   'P 1'
#
loop_
_entity.id
_entity.type
_entity.pdbx_description
1 polymer ?
#
loop_
_entity_poly.entity_id
_entity_poly.type
_entity_poly.pdbx_seq_one_letter_code
_entity_poly.pdbx_strand_id
1 'polypeptide(L)'
;MEFLSSMVQEFVKVIYSLLQTVGLPNYGLAIILMTIIVKIVLYPLTAKQIASTKAMSAMQPKMKALQEKYKNDKVTLNAKLSELYKEEGVNPLAGCLPLVVQMPIMIGIFYGIRDFNYIGPANFLWITNIADPDPLFIMPILSALTTFIQSKQTMPAGDGAGAAQGKIMLYFMPIFIGYISIKFPAGLVLYWVAMNTMQIAQQWLMTKKS
;
A
#
# COMPACT_ATOMS: atom_id res chain seq x y z
N MET A 1 -15.67 -11.72 -8.41
CA MET A 1 -15.38 -11.29 -7.01
C MET A 1 -15.27 -12.49 -6.10
N GLU A 2 -16.21 -13.44 -6.17
CA GLU A 2 -16.21 -14.69 -5.36
C GLU A 2 -14.92 -15.50 -5.53
N PHE A 3 -14.39 -15.59 -6.74
CA PHE A 3 -13.13 -16.30 -7.00
C PHE A 3 -11.94 -15.75 -6.19
N LEU A 4 -11.76 -14.44 -6.14
CA LEU A 4 -10.66 -13.83 -5.38
C LEU A 4 -10.84 -13.98 -3.87
N SER A 5 -12.07 -13.81 -3.37
CA SER A 5 -12.35 -13.99 -1.95
C SER A 5 -12.17 -15.44 -1.51
N SER A 6 -12.61 -16.42 -2.32
CA SER A 6 -12.41 -17.84 -2.02
C SER A 6 -10.94 -18.24 -2.03
N MET A 7 -10.15 -17.74 -2.99
CA MET A 7 -8.69 -17.93 -2.98
C MET A 7 -8.04 -17.39 -1.70
N VAL A 8 -8.41 -16.19 -1.26
CA VAL A 8 -7.90 -15.61 0.00
C VAL A 8 -8.30 -16.48 1.19
N GLN A 9 -9.56 -16.90 1.25
CA GLN A 9 -10.04 -17.74 2.34
C GLN A 9 -9.30 -19.08 2.40
N GLU A 10 -9.16 -19.77 1.29
CA GLU A 10 -8.42 -21.04 1.23
C GLU A 10 -6.94 -20.83 1.61
N PHE A 11 -6.33 -19.75 1.17
CA PHE A 11 -4.93 -19.45 1.52
C PHE A 11 -4.77 -19.18 3.02
N VAL A 12 -5.68 -18.42 3.63
CA VAL A 12 -5.68 -18.21 5.09
C VAL A 12 -5.90 -19.50 5.84
N LYS A 13 -6.84 -20.38 5.39
CA LYS A 13 -7.08 -21.70 6.01
C LYS A 13 -5.84 -22.58 5.96
N VAL A 14 -5.17 -22.67 4.81
CA VAL A 14 -3.94 -23.47 4.66
C VAL A 14 -2.86 -22.97 5.63
N ILE A 15 -2.62 -21.68 5.69
CA ILE A 15 -1.62 -21.11 6.61
C ILE A 15 -2.04 -21.35 8.08
N TYR A 16 -3.32 -21.16 8.41
CA TYR A 16 -3.82 -21.44 9.75
C TYR A 16 -3.63 -22.90 10.15
N SER A 17 -3.91 -23.86 9.25
CA SER A 17 -3.69 -25.28 9.51
C SER A 17 -2.21 -25.61 9.74
N LEU A 18 -1.30 -24.99 8.98
CA LEU A 18 0.14 -25.10 9.20
C LEU A 18 0.56 -24.53 10.56
N LEU A 19 0.02 -23.37 10.94
CA LEU A 19 0.25 -22.80 12.27
C LEU A 19 -0.28 -23.69 13.40
N GLN A 20 -1.40 -24.38 13.16
CA GLN A 20 -1.97 -25.34 14.11
C GLN A 20 -1.03 -26.53 14.34
N THR A 21 -0.35 -27.06 13.31
CA THR A 21 0.62 -28.16 13.46
C THR A 21 1.82 -27.80 14.33
N VAL A 22 2.20 -26.51 14.36
CA VAL A 22 3.30 -26.02 15.22
C VAL A 22 2.82 -25.45 16.55
N GLY A 23 1.55 -25.63 16.91
CA GLY A 23 0.99 -25.22 18.19
C GLY A 23 0.67 -23.72 18.31
N LEU A 24 0.59 -22.99 17.20
CA LEU A 24 0.33 -21.54 17.15
C LEU A 24 -0.91 -21.20 16.31
N PRO A 25 -2.10 -21.78 16.58
CA PRO A 25 -3.30 -21.55 15.79
C PRO A 25 -3.80 -20.11 16.01
N ASN A 26 -3.46 -19.21 15.09
CA ASN A 26 -3.83 -17.79 15.19
C ASN A 26 -4.11 -17.20 13.80
N TYR A 27 -5.30 -16.67 13.58
CA TYR A 27 -5.70 -16.07 12.30
C TYR A 27 -4.98 -14.75 12.00
N GLY A 28 -4.65 -13.94 13.01
CA GLY A 28 -3.85 -12.73 12.81
C GLY A 28 -2.46 -13.05 12.28
N LEU A 29 -1.80 -14.09 12.83
CA LEU A 29 -0.53 -14.60 12.29
C LEU A 29 -0.69 -15.15 10.89
N ALA A 30 -1.78 -15.86 10.59
CA ALA A 30 -2.06 -16.37 9.25
C ALA A 30 -2.20 -15.25 8.22
N ILE A 31 -2.88 -14.15 8.56
CA ILE A 31 -3.01 -12.95 7.71
C ILE A 31 -1.65 -12.29 7.49
N ILE A 32 -0.82 -12.15 8.52
CA ILE A 32 0.52 -11.58 8.39
C ILE A 32 1.40 -12.44 7.48
N LEU A 33 1.43 -13.76 7.70
CA LEU A 33 2.21 -14.69 6.87
C LEU A 33 1.73 -14.70 5.42
N MET A 34 0.41 -14.72 5.19
CA MET A 34 -0.16 -14.56 3.86
C MET A 34 0.35 -13.27 3.19
N THR A 35 0.33 -12.15 3.93
CA THR A 35 0.81 -10.86 3.42
C THR A 35 2.28 -10.92 3.03
N ILE A 36 3.12 -11.54 3.85
CA ILE A 36 4.55 -11.73 3.58
C ILE A 36 4.76 -12.56 2.32
N ILE A 37 4.07 -13.69 2.19
CA ILE A 37 4.18 -14.57 1.03
C ILE A 37 3.77 -13.83 -0.25
N VAL A 38 2.62 -13.15 -0.23
CA VAL A 38 2.15 -12.34 -1.36
C VAL A 38 3.18 -11.26 -1.73
N LYS A 39 3.77 -10.57 -0.75
CA LYS A 39 4.81 -9.57 -0.98
C LYS A 39 6.10 -10.16 -1.56
N ILE A 40 6.49 -11.36 -1.17
CA ILE A 40 7.65 -12.06 -1.74
C ILE A 40 7.37 -12.43 -3.21
N VAL A 41 6.20 -12.98 -3.51
CA VAL A 41 5.80 -13.32 -4.88
C VAL A 41 5.74 -12.07 -5.77
N LEU A 42 5.22 -10.95 -5.25
CA LEU A 42 5.11 -9.68 -5.96
C LEU A 42 6.41 -8.86 -5.91
N TYR A 43 7.49 -9.36 -5.29
CA TYR A 43 8.74 -8.62 -5.14
C TYR A 43 9.30 -8.09 -6.47
N PRO A 44 9.39 -8.88 -7.59
CA PRO A 44 9.93 -8.36 -8.85
C PRO A 44 9.10 -7.19 -9.41
N LEU A 45 7.78 -7.23 -9.22
CA LEU A 45 6.90 -6.12 -9.61
C LEU A 45 7.13 -4.89 -8.73
N THR A 46 7.20 -5.09 -7.41
CA THR A 46 7.47 -4.03 -6.43
C THR A 46 8.84 -3.38 -6.68
N ALA A 47 9.86 -4.17 -7.03
CA ALA A 47 11.20 -3.66 -7.36
C ALA A 47 11.17 -2.71 -8.57
N LYS A 48 10.46 -3.07 -9.63
CA LYS A 48 10.27 -2.20 -10.81
C LYS A 48 9.52 -0.91 -10.45
N GLN A 49 8.50 -0.99 -9.58
CA GLN A 49 7.76 0.17 -9.10
C GLN A 49 8.64 1.13 -8.31
N ILE A 50 9.44 0.61 -7.38
CA ILE A 50 10.38 1.42 -6.57
C ILE A 50 11.42 2.08 -7.47
N ALA A 51 11.98 1.37 -8.45
CA ALA A 51 12.92 1.93 -9.41
C ALA A 51 12.30 3.07 -10.23
N SER A 52 11.05 2.91 -10.69
CA SER A 52 10.32 3.96 -11.40
C SER A 52 10.05 5.19 -10.54
N THR A 53 9.62 4.99 -9.28
CA THR A 53 9.41 6.09 -8.31
C THR A 53 10.71 6.86 -8.04
N LYS A 54 11.84 6.14 -7.95
CA LYS A 54 13.16 6.75 -7.77
C LYS A 54 13.57 7.58 -8.99
N ALA A 55 13.35 7.06 -10.22
CA ALA A 55 13.60 7.81 -11.45
C ALA A 55 12.74 9.08 -11.53
N MET A 56 11.46 8.99 -11.19
CA MET A 56 10.57 10.16 -11.08
C MET A 56 11.08 11.19 -10.07
N SER A 57 11.56 10.73 -8.91
CA SER A 57 12.11 11.62 -7.87
C SER A 57 13.40 12.32 -8.36
N ALA A 58 14.25 11.64 -9.09
CA ALA A 58 15.46 12.23 -9.66
C ALA A 58 15.16 13.31 -10.72
N MET A 59 14.04 13.20 -11.43
CA MET A 59 13.61 14.20 -12.44
C MET A 59 12.97 15.47 -11.83
N GLN A 60 12.63 15.45 -10.56
CA GLN A 60 11.94 16.58 -9.87
C GLN A 60 12.58 17.95 -10.10
N PRO A 61 13.91 18.15 -9.99
CA PRO A 61 14.52 19.45 -10.23
C PRO A 61 14.30 19.95 -11.67
N LYS A 62 14.36 19.04 -12.67
CA LYS A 62 14.08 19.37 -14.08
C LYS A 62 12.62 19.76 -14.28
N MET A 63 11.72 19.02 -13.65
CA MET A 63 10.28 19.32 -13.69
C MET A 63 9.96 20.68 -13.07
N LYS A 64 10.57 21.01 -11.93
CA LYS A 64 10.41 22.32 -11.27
C LYS A 64 10.89 23.45 -12.17
N ALA A 65 12.06 23.32 -12.78
CA ALA A 65 12.59 24.33 -13.71
C ALA A 65 11.64 24.58 -14.90
N LEU A 66 11.03 23.54 -15.47
CA LEU A 66 10.02 23.67 -16.52
C LEU A 66 8.75 24.35 -16.01
N GLN A 67 8.28 24.02 -14.82
CA GLN A 67 7.10 24.61 -14.19
C GLN A 67 7.28 26.11 -13.91
N GLU A 68 8.45 26.51 -13.44
CA GLU A 68 8.78 27.91 -13.22
C GLU A 68 8.87 28.67 -14.56
N LYS A 69 9.54 28.08 -15.55
CA LYS A 69 9.73 28.70 -16.87
C LYS A 69 8.42 28.91 -17.63
N TYR A 70 7.50 27.94 -17.54
CA TYR A 70 6.22 27.96 -18.29
C TYR A 70 5.01 28.13 -17.38
N LYS A 71 5.17 28.83 -16.23
CA LYS A 71 4.13 29.03 -15.21
C LYS A 71 2.80 29.54 -15.75
N ASN A 72 2.85 30.42 -16.75
CA ASN A 72 1.66 31.06 -17.34
C ASN A 72 1.17 30.37 -18.64
N ASP A 73 1.89 29.36 -19.14
CA ASP A 73 1.55 28.62 -20.34
C ASP A 73 1.45 27.13 -20.06
N LYS A 74 0.26 26.70 -19.64
CA LYS A 74 -0.02 25.31 -19.29
C LYS A 74 0.09 24.35 -20.48
N VAL A 75 -0.18 24.85 -21.71
CA VAL A 75 -0.12 24.00 -22.91
C VAL A 75 1.32 23.64 -23.22
N THR A 76 2.20 24.65 -23.29
CA THR A 76 3.63 24.44 -23.51
C THR A 76 4.26 23.65 -22.35
N LEU A 77 3.86 23.92 -21.10
CA LEU A 77 4.34 23.16 -19.94
C LEU A 77 4.05 21.67 -20.07
N ASN A 78 2.81 21.29 -20.39
CA ASN A 78 2.44 19.88 -20.55
C ASN A 78 3.18 19.20 -21.71
N ALA A 79 3.38 19.92 -22.82
CA ALA A 79 4.17 19.42 -23.94
C ALA A 79 5.63 19.16 -23.53
N LYS A 80 6.27 20.13 -22.83
CA LYS A 80 7.65 19.99 -22.35
C LYS A 80 7.82 18.95 -21.26
N LEU A 81 6.85 18.78 -20.37
CA LEU A 81 6.87 17.68 -19.40
C LEU A 81 6.75 16.31 -20.08
N SER A 82 5.89 16.20 -21.12
CA SER A 82 5.77 14.97 -21.90
C SER A 82 7.07 14.63 -22.67
N GLU A 83 7.74 15.65 -23.22
CA GLU A 83 9.04 15.52 -23.87
C GLU A 83 10.11 15.04 -22.86
N LEU A 84 10.20 15.67 -21.69
CA LEU A 84 11.10 15.29 -20.62
C LEU A 84 10.90 13.82 -20.19
N TYR A 85 9.64 13.37 -20.03
CA TYR A 85 9.35 11.97 -19.69
C TYR A 85 9.85 11.00 -20.76
N LYS A 86 9.72 11.36 -22.03
CA LYS A 86 10.19 10.54 -23.16
C LYS A 86 11.71 10.49 -23.23
N GLU A 87 12.38 11.63 -23.04
CA GLU A 87 13.85 11.75 -23.05
C GLU A 87 14.49 10.93 -21.91
N GLU A 88 13.91 10.98 -20.72
CA GLU A 88 14.41 10.24 -19.56
C GLU A 88 13.92 8.77 -19.53
N GLY A 89 13.08 8.36 -20.46
CA GLY A 89 12.53 7.00 -20.50
C GLY A 89 11.64 6.63 -19.32
N VAL A 90 11.05 7.63 -18.63
CA VAL A 90 10.25 7.45 -17.42
C VAL A 90 8.77 7.51 -17.77
N ASN A 91 8.03 6.49 -17.35
CA ASN A 91 6.58 6.45 -17.52
C ASN A 91 5.89 7.05 -16.27
N PRO A 92 5.19 8.19 -16.37
CA PRO A 92 4.48 8.78 -15.23
C PRO A 92 3.36 7.89 -14.68
N LEU A 93 2.78 7.00 -15.50
CA LEU A 93 1.75 6.06 -15.06
C LEU A 93 2.32 4.90 -14.23
N ALA A 94 3.63 4.66 -14.26
CA ALA A 94 4.24 3.62 -13.44
C ALA A 94 4.13 3.91 -11.93
N GLY A 95 3.95 5.17 -11.54
CA GLY A 95 3.68 5.56 -10.14
C GLY A 95 2.30 5.15 -9.63
N CYS A 96 1.29 5.01 -10.50
CA CYS A 96 -0.06 4.56 -10.12
C CYS A 96 -0.28 3.05 -10.33
N LEU A 97 0.65 2.34 -10.97
CA LEU A 97 0.57 0.89 -11.18
C LEU A 97 0.36 0.09 -9.89
N PRO A 98 1.02 0.44 -8.76
CA PRO A 98 0.75 -0.22 -7.47
C PRO A 98 -0.72 -0.20 -7.09
N LEU A 99 -1.39 0.94 -7.28
CA LEU A 99 -2.81 1.09 -6.94
C LEU A 99 -3.69 0.18 -7.79
N VAL A 100 -3.42 0.12 -9.10
CA VAL A 100 -4.20 -0.72 -10.04
C VAL A 100 -4.08 -2.21 -9.71
N VAL A 101 -2.86 -2.68 -9.38
CA VAL A 101 -2.62 -4.08 -8.98
C VAL A 101 -3.19 -4.35 -7.58
N GLN A 102 -3.10 -3.37 -6.67
CA GLN A 102 -3.53 -3.50 -5.28
C GLN A 102 -5.05 -3.56 -5.13
N MET A 103 -5.82 -2.83 -5.97
CA MET A 103 -7.28 -2.75 -5.84
C MET A 103 -7.98 -4.12 -5.91
N PRO A 104 -7.73 -4.99 -6.92
CA PRO A 104 -8.32 -6.32 -6.93
C PRO A 104 -7.93 -7.17 -5.71
N ILE A 105 -6.68 -7.09 -5.29
CA ILE A 105 -6.18 -7.80 -4.11
C ILE A 105 -6.90 -7.33 -2.85
N MET A 106 -7.01 -6.01 -2.67
CA MET A 106 -7.74 -5.40 -1.54
C MET A 106 -9.19 -5.85 -1.49
N ILE A 107 -9.86 -5.85 -2.62
CA ILE A 107 -11.26 -6.27 -2.72
C ILE A 107 -11.39 -7.77 -2.35
N GLY A 108 -10.51 -8.62 -2.88
CA GLY A 108 -10.48 -10.05 -2.55
C GLY A 108 -10.26 -10.30 -1.06
N ILE A 109 -9.32 -9.57 -0.45
CA ILE A 109 -9.02 -9.69 0.98
C ILE A 109 -10.15 -9.11 1.83
N PHE A 110 -10.75 -7.98 1.43
CA PHE A 110 -11.90 -7.41 2.14
C PHE A 110 -13.04 -8.41 2.27
N TYR A 111 -13.50 -8.98 1.15
CA TYR A 111 -14.56 -9.98 1.17
C TYR A 111 -14.08 -11.31 1.79
N GLY A 112 -12.84 -11.68 1.53
CA GLY A 112 -12.25 -12.90 2.09
C GLY A 112 -12.21 -12.90 3.62
N ILE A 113 -11.86 -11.78 4.26
CA ILE A 113 -11.80 -11.64 5.72
C ILE A 113 -13.18 -11.39 6.31
N ARG A 114 -13.99 -10.51 5.69
CA ARG A 114 -15.33 -10.16 6.18
C ARG A 114 -16.26 -11.37 6.22
N ASP A 115 -16.26 -12.15 5.16
CA ASP A 115 -17.16 -13.29 4.97
C ASP A 115 -16.48 -14.63 5.36
N PHE A 116 -15.34 -14.55 6.10
CA PHE A 116 -14.59 -15.73 6.53
C PHE A 116 -15.28 -16.44 7.68
N ASN A 117 -15.46 -17.75 7.53
CA ASN A 117 -15.98 -18.58 8.61
C ASN A 117 -14.81 -19.02 9.53
N TYR A 118 -14.61 -18.29 10.61
CA TYR A 118 -13.55 -18.58 11.58
C TYR A 118 -13.88 -19.82 12.41
N ILE A 119 -13.02 -20.83 12.34
CA ILE A 119 -13.16 -22.06 13.11
C ILE A 119 -12.28 -21.92 14.36
N GLY A 120 -12.91 -21.69 15.53
CA GLY A 120 -12.21 -21.48 16.79
C GLY A 120 -11.92 -20.00 17.12
N PRO A 121 -11.02 -19.72 18.08
CA PRO A 121 -10.75 -18.35 18.55
C PRO A 121 -10.16 -17.47 17.44
N ALA A 122 -10.84 -16.39 17.12
CA ALA A 122 -10.39 -15.39 16.15
C ALA A 122 -9.75 -14.16 16.81
N ASN A 123 -9.11 -14.35 17.98
CA ASN A 123 -8.43 -13.29 18.73
C ASN A 123 -7.00 -13.04 18.18
N PHE A 124 -6.55 -11.80 18.29
CA PHE A 124 -5.17 -11.42 17.96
C PHE A 124 -4.72 -10.26 18.83
N LEU A 125 -3.66 -10.45 19.60
CA LEU A 125 -3.16 -9.47 20.58
C LEU A 125 -4.29 -8.97 21.50
N TRP A 126 -4.65 -7.71 21.44
CA TRP A 126 -5.73 -7.07 22.21
C TRP A 126 -7.12 -7.20 21.54
N ILE A 127 -7.18 -7.72 20.32
CA ILE A 127 -8.40 -7.84 19.53
C ILE A 127 -9.05 -9.18 19.88
N THR A 128 -10.27 -9.14 20.41
CA THR A 128 -11.00 -10.34 20.81
C THR A 128 -11.56 -11.13 19.62
N ASN A 129 -11.88 -10.44 18.55
CA ASN A 129 -12.33 -11.03 17.29
C ASN A 129 -11.88 -10.18 16.11
N ILE A 130 -11.05 -10.73 15.23
CA ILE A 130 -10.52 -10.00 14.07
C ILE A 130 -11.56 -9.74 12.97
N ALA A 131 -12.75 -10.38 13.06
CA ALA A 131 -13.87 -10.07 12.19
C ALA A 131 -14.56 -8.74 12.56
N ASP A 132 -14.37 -8.28 13.79
CA ASP A 132 -14.95 -7.04 14.30
C ASP A 132 -13.94 -5.88 14.20
N PRO A 133 -14.41 -4.63 14.25
CA PRO A 133 -13.52 -3.46 14.37
C PRO A 133 -12.67 -3.50 15.64
N ASP A 134 -11.49 -2.87 15.59
CA ASP A 134 -10.59 -2.77 16.74
C ASP A 134 -11.18 -1.86 17.83
N PRO A 135 -11.49 -2.39 19.04
CA PRO A 135 -12.13 -1.63 20.11
C PRO A 135 -11.23 -0.55 20.71
N LEU A 136 -9.90 -0.67 20.58
CA LEU A 136 -8.93 0.29 21.12
C LEU A 136 -8.43 1.31 20.08
N PHE A 137 -8.90 1.24 18.84
CA PHE A 137 -8.49 2.12 17.73
C PHE A 137 -6.98 2.10 17.42
N ILE A 138 -6.23 1.14 17.96
CA ILE A 138 -4.78 1.03 17.73
C ILE A 138 -4.50 0.68 16.26
N MET A 139 -5.23 -0.30 15.69
CA MET A 139 -5.07 -0.67 14.28
C MET A 139 -5.40 0.48 13.32
N PRO A 140 -6.50 1.24 13.46
CA PRO A 140 -6.76 2.46 12.69
C PRO A 140 -5.62 3.49 12.76
N ILE A 141 -5.07 3.73 13.95
CA ILE A 141 -3.93 4.65 14.13
C ILE A 141 -2.69 4.12 13.41
N LEU A 142 -2.38 2.84 13.56
CA LEU A 142 -1.25 2.20 12.86
C LEU A 142 -1.43 2.23 11.34
N SER A 143 -2.66 2.05 10.84
CA SER A 143 -2.96 2.14 9.41
C SER A 143 -2.71 3.54 8.87
N ALA A 144 -3.12 4.59 9.59
CA ALA A 144 -2.85 5.97 9.24
C ALA A 144 -1.34 6.27 9.24
N LEU A 145 -0.64 5.87 10.31
CA LEU A 145 0.78 6.12 10.48
C LEU A 145 1.62 5.42 9.40
N THR A 146 1.36 4.14 9.17
CA THR A 146 2.09 3.37 8.13
C THR A 146 1.79 3.89 6.73
N THR A 147 0.55 4.30 6.45
CA THR A 147 0.18 4.93 5.17
C THR A 147 0.90 6.28 4.99
N PHE A 148 1.01 7.09 6.05
CA PHE A 148 1.74 8.35 6.01
C PHE A 148 3.24 8.14 5.71
N ILE A 149 3.88 7.20 6.42
CA ILE A 149 5.30 6.89 6.21
C ILE A 149 5.53 6.38 4.78
N GLN A 150 4.69 5.48 4.30
CA GLN A 150 4.75 4.97 2.94
C GLN A 150 4.57 6.08 1.90
N SER A 151 3.55 6.95 2.08
CA SER A 151 3.31 8.08 1.18
C SER A 151 4.51 9.03 1.14
N LYS A 152 5.12 9.30 2.29
CA LYS A 152 6.32 10.15 2.38
C LYS A 152 7.52 9.54 1.65
N GLN A 153 7.67 8.22 1.64
CA GLN A 153 8.75 7.55 0.92
C GLN A 153 8.52 7.49 -0.60
N THR A 154 7.25 7.37 -1.02
CA THR A 154 6.90 7.19 -2.43
C THR A 154 6.68 8.52 -3.17
N MET A 155 6.37 9.58 -2.44
CA MET A 155 6.11 10.86 -3.07
C MET A 155 7.38 11.67 -3.25
N PRO A 156 7.59 12.16 -4.47
CA PRO A 156 8.63 13.14 -4.72
C PRO A 156 8.29 14.45 -4.00
N ALA A 157 9.22 14.97 -3.20
CA ALA A 157 9.07 16.29 -2.57
C ALA A 157 9.10 17.39 -3.65
N GLY A 158 7.98 17.97 -4.01
CA GLY A 158 7.89 19.00 -5.04
C GLY A 158 6.82 20.05 -4.78
N ASP A 159 7.16 21.33 -5.03
CA ASP A 159 6.26 22.48 -4.98
C ASP A 159 5.84 22.91 -6.41
N GLY A 160 5.25 22.04 -7.20
CA GLY A 160 4.84 22.36 -8.56
C GLY A 160 3.35 22.11 -8.81
N ALA A 161 2.92 22.07 -10.07
CA ALA A 161 1.52 21.86 -10.47
C ALA A 161 0.91 20.57 -9.92
N GLY A 162 1.71 19.57 -9.51
CA GLY A 162 1.30 18.38 -8.77
C GLY A 162 1.36 18.49 -7.24
N ALA A 163 1.81 19.62 -6.68
CA ALA A 163 2.00 19.76 -5.24
C ALA A 163 0.70 19.67 -4.45
N ALA A 164 -0.41 20.17 -4.98
CA ALA A 164 -1.72 20.05 -4.34
C ALA A 164 -2.15 18.59 -4.27
N GLN A 165 -1.98 17.82 -5.34
CA GLN A 165 -2.26 16.39 -5.38
C GLN A 165 -1.31 15.60 -4.47
N GLY A 166 -0.03 15.99 -4.43
CA GLY A 166 0.96 15.42 -3.52
C GLY A 166 0.60 15.65 -2.05
N LYS A 167 0.18 16.86 -1.68
CA LYS A 167 -0.28 17.18 -0.32
C LYS A 167 -1.54 16.40 0.08
N ILE A 168 -2.50 16.25 -0.83
CA ILE A 168 -3.69 15.42 -0.60
C ILE A 168 -3.28 13.97 -0.32
N MET A 169 -2.44 13.39 -1.15
CA MET A 169 -1.96 12.02 -0.95
C MET A 169 -1.15 11.87 0.35
N LEU A 170 -0.34 12.87 0.70
CA LEU A 170 0.54 12.79 1.88
C LEU A 170 -0.20 12.99 3.20
N TYR A 171 -1.20 13.86 3.24
CA TYR A 171 -1.87 14.21 4.49
C TYR A 171 -3.32 13.71 4.55
N PHE A 172 -4.10 13.93 3.49
CA PHE A 172 -5.51 13.54 3.49
C PHE A 172 -5.69 12.01 3.44
N MET A 173 -4.95 11.30 2.57
CA MET A 173 -5.12 9.84 2.42
C MET A 173 -4.81 9.07 3.70
N PRO A 174 -3.71 9.32 4.45
CA PRO A 174 -3.49 8.64 5.73
C PRO A 174 -4.61 8.86 6.75
N ILE A 175 -5.09 10.10 6.87
CA ILE A 175 -6.20 10.44 7.77
C ILE A 175 -7.48 9.74 7.32
N PHE A 176 -7.77 9.76 6.04
CA PHE A 176 -8.95 9.09 5.46
C PHE A 176 -8.90 7.58 5.67
N ILE A 177 -7.75 6.94 5.41
CA ILE A 177 -7.56 5.49 5.65
C ILE A 177 -7.72 5.16 7.13
N GLY A 178 -7.11 5.95 8.04
CA GLY A 178 -7.31 5.77 9.47
C GLY A 178 -8.78 5.87 9.88
N TYR A 179 -9.50 6.86 9.36
CA TYR A 179 -10.92 7.06 9.65
C TYR A 179 -11.82 5.91 9.17
N ILE A 180 -11.64 5.46 7.92
CA ILE A 180 -12.44 4.32 7.43
C ILE A 180 -12.08 3.01 8.14
N SER A 181 -10.82 2.84 8.56
CA SER A 181 -10.36 1.67 9.30
C SER A 181 -11.06 1.48 10.65
N ILE A 182 -11.64 2.55 11.22
CA ILE A 182 -12.45 2.46 12.45
C ILE A 182 -13.68 1.55 12.26
N LYS A 183 -14.20 1.46 11.04
CA LYS A 183 -15.40 0.68 10.72
C LYS A 183 -15.11 -0.67 10.07
N PHE A 184 -13.84 -0.92 9.75
CA PHE A 184 -13.45 -2.15 9.07
C PHE A 184 -13.09 -3.27 10.06
N PRO A 185 -13.28 -4.54 9.66
CA PRO A 185 -12.77 -5.67 10.42
C PRO A 185 -11.29 -5.51 10.75
N ALA A 186 -10.91 -5.76 12.00
CA ALA A 186 -9.54 -5.60 12.44
C ALA A 186 -8.54 -6.46 11.65
N GLY A 187 -8.96 -7.63 11.16
CA GLY A 187 -8.15 -8.48 10.29
C GLY A 187 -7.81 -7.83 8.94
N LEU A 188 -8.73 -7.04 8.36
CA LEU A 188 -8.46 -6.26 7.14
C LEU A 188 -7.47 -5.12 7.42
N VAL A 189 -7.65 -4.42 8.54
CA VAL A 189 -6.74 -3.33 8.94
C VAL A 189 -5.36 -3.89 9.27
N LEU A 190 -5.28 -5.05 9.92
CA LEU A 190 -4.03 -5.78 10.17
C LEU A 190 -3.29 -6.12 8.86
N TYR A 191 -4.02 -6.63 7.86
CA TYR A 191 -3.45 -6.84 6.53
C TYR A 191 -2.87 -5.53 5.96
N TRP A 192 -3.63 -4.43 6.04
CA TRP A 192 -3.19 -3.12 5.54
C TRP A 192 -1.91 -2.66 6.23
N VAL A 193 -1.85 -2.73 7.56
CA VAL A 193 -0.67 -2.36 8.36
C VAL A 193 0.54 -3.23 7.99
N ALA A 194 0.35 -4.56 7.91
CA ALA A 194 1.40 -5.49 7.54
C ALA A 194 1.94 -5.22 6.12
N MET A 195 1.04 -4.98 5.17
CA MET A 195 1.38 -4.66 3.79
C MET A 195 2.20 -3.36 3.68
N ASN A 196 1.75 -2.29 4.34
CA ASN A 196 2.47 -1.01 4.36
C ASN A 196 3.84 -1.16 5.03
N THR A 197 3.93 -1.85 6.16
CA THR A 197 5.19 -2.09 6.87
C THR A 197 6.20 -2.83 5.99
N MET A 198 5.76 -3.87 5.28
CA MET A 198 6.59 -4.58 4.31
C MET A 198 7.02 -3.69 3.15
N GLN A 199 6.13 -2.84 2.63
CA GLN A 199 6.44 -1.90 1.56
C GLN A 199 7.49 -0.88 2.00
N ILE A 200 7.34 -0.32 3.20
CA ILE A 200 8.29 0.63 3.81
C ILE A 200 9.66 -0.03 3.94
N ALA A 201 9.71 -1.26 4.45
CA ALA A 201 10.95 -2.00 4.62
C ALA A 201 11.62 -2.31 3.26
N GLN A 202 10.86 -2.79 2.26
CA GLN A 202 11.37 -3.06 0.92
C GLN A 202 11.93 -1.79 0.27
N GLN A 203 11.21 -0.68 0.35
CA GLN A 203 11.65 0.59 -0.22
C GLN A 203 12.92 1.11 0.46
N TRP A 204 12.99 1.06 1.79
CA TRP A 204 14.17 1.46 2.54
C TRP A 204 15.41 0.63 2.17
N LEU A 205 15.26 -0.70 2.08
CA LEU A 205 16.36 -1.60 1.69
C LEU A 205 16.85 -1.32 0.27
N MET A 206 15.95 -1.03 -0.66
CA MET A 206 16.31 -0.79 -2.06
C MET A 206 16.88 0.62 -2.28
N THR A 207 16.47 1.60 -1.50
CA THR A 207 17.05 2.95 -1.60
C THR A 207 18.40 3.07 -0.92
N LYS A 208 18.69 2.26 0.09
CA LYS A 208 20.00 2.25 0.78
C LYS A 208 21.12 1.57 -0.04
N LYS A 209 20.75 0.62 -0.92
CA LYS A 209 21.72 -0.14 -1.74
C LYS A 209 22.14 0.58 -3.04
N SER A 210 21.62 1.74 -3.32
CA SER A 210 21.93 2.62 -4.46
C SER A 210 22.61 3.88 -3.99
#